data_7a06c295f0581386c06ca264fbea6b36
#
_entry.id   7a06c295f0581386c06ca264fbea6b36
#
_cell.length_a   1.000
_cell.length_b   1.000
_cell.length_c   1.000
_cell.angle_alpha   90.00
_cell.angle_beta   90.00
_cell.angle_gamma   90.00
#
_symmetry.space_group_name_H-M   'P 1'
#
loop_
_entity.id
_entity.type
_entity.pdbx_description
1 polymer ?
#
loop_
_entity_poly.entity_id
_entity_poly.type
_entity_poly.pdbx_seq_one_letter_code
_entity_poly.pdbx_strand_id
1 'polypeptide(L)'
;MLTENNEILKIYKKEKALLEGHFILSSGKRSSAYLQSAIVLSIPAHLKKIALALAKNIKKIIEIDKINLVISPAMGGVVIGSKMGEVLNKKAIFLERVNGNFSLRRGFQILKNDKVLLVEDVLTTGKSSLESIKCIKSFGAEVMCLASIIDRSNTNLEFDCPYTSLAKINAPIFSEKDIPLTLKNIPAIKPGSRFLK
;
A
#
# COMPACT_ATOMS: atom_id res chain seq x y z
N MET A 1 -6.89 6.72 -17.24
CA MET A 1 -6.00 7.89 -17.43
C MET A 1 -5.32 8.18 -16.10
N LEU A 2 -4.00 8.27 -16.07
CA LEU A 2 -3.24 8.79 -14.94
C LEU A 2 -3.64 10.27 -14.80
N THR A 3 -4.06 10.68 -13.61
CA THR A 3 -4.30 12.12 -13.36
C THR A 3 -2.93 12.81 -13.35
N GLU A 4 -2.55 13.39 -14.49
CA GLU A 4 -1.20 13.96 -14.77
C GLU A 4 -0.76 15.02 -13.76
N ASN A 5 -1.68 15.56 -12.98
CA ASN A 5 -1.41 16.64 -12.00
C ASN A 5 -1.17 16.17 -10.55
N ASN A 6 -1.17 14.86 -10.26
CA ASN A 6 -0.93 14.39 -8.90
C ASN A 6 0.56 14.44 -8.55
N GLU A 7 0.93 15.25 -7.56
CA GLU A 7 2.33 15.40 -7.11
C GLU A 7 3.00 14.09 -6.69
N ILE A 8 2.24 13.17 -6.12
CA ILE A 8 2.78 11.87 -5.68
C ILE A 8 3.18 11.04 -6.91
N LEU A 9 2.35 11.01 -7.95
CA LEU A 9 2.67 10.31 -9.19
C LEU A 9 3.87 10.94 -9.91
N LYS A 10 4.01 12.26 -9.86
CA LYS A 10 5.21 12.96 -10.39
C LYS A 10 6.49 12.51 -9.66
N ILE A 11 6.44 12.36 -8.34
CA ILE A 11 7.56 11.83 -7.55
C ILE A 11 7.89 10.40 -8.00
N TYR A 12 6.88 9.51 -8.09
CA TYR A 12 7.09 8.12 -8.52
C TYR A 12 7.69 8.01 -9.92
N LYS A 13 7.23 8.85 -10.86
CA LYS A 13 7.80 8.90 -12.24
C LYS A 13 9.24 9.40 -12.23
N LYS A 14 9.51 10.50 -11.52
CA LYS A 14 10.85 11.10 -11.40
C LYS A 14 11.88 10.09 -10.87
N GLU A 15 11.51 9.38 -9.81
CA GLU A 15 12.38 8.38 -9.17
C GLU A 15 12.35 7.01 -9.87
N LYS A 16 11.73 6.89 -11.05
CA LYS A 16 11.58 5.64 -11.81
C LYS A 16 10.94 4.51 -11.00
N ALA A 17 10.08 4.86 -10.06
CA ALA A 17 9.33 3.95 -9.20
C ALA A 17 7.93 3.61 -9.76
N LEU A 18 7.48 4.33 -10.76
CA LEU A 18 6.34 4.01 -11.62
C LEU A 18 6.86 3.79 -13.03
N LEU A 19 6.85 2.55 -13.46
CA LEU A 19 7.27 2.12 -14.78
C LEU A 19 6.05 1.79 -15.63
N GLU A 20 6.07 2.20 -16.89
CA GLU A 20 5.08 1.84 -17.91
C GLU A 20 5.72 0.85 -18.88
N GLY A 21 5.00 -0.20 -19.28
CA GLY A 21 5.51 -1.27 -20.13
C GLY A 21 4.74 -2.57 -19.93
N HIS A 22 5.32 -3.71 -20.30
CA HIS A 22 4.72 -5.02 -20.11
C HIS A 22 5.39 -5.74 -18.94
N PHE A 23 4.66 -5.90 -17.84
CA PHE A 23 5.19 -6.49 -16.61
C PHE A 23 4.50 -7.81 -16.24
N ILE A 24 5.31 -8.76 -15.74
CA ILE A 24 4.83 -10.00 -15.14
C ILE A 24 4.78 -9.78 -13.63
N LEU A 25 3.59 -9.85 -13.05
CA LEU A 25 3.37 -9.70 -11.61
C LEU A 25 3.73 -10.99 -10.86
N SER A 26 3.86 -10.90 -9.53
CA SER A 26 4.13 -12.08 -8.67
C SER A 26 3.06 -13.17 -8.78
N SER A 27 1.85 -12.81 -9.15
CA SER A 27 0.72 -13.72 -9.41
C SER A 27 0.79 -14.41 -10.77
N GLY A 28 1.79 -14.13 -11.60
CA GLY A 28 1.87 -14.57 -13.00
C GLY A 28 1.03 -13.74 -13.97
N LYS A 29 0.16 -12.87 -13.48
CA LYS A 29 -0.64 -11.97 -14.32
C LYS A 29 0.21 -10.89 -14.96
N ARG A 30 -0.32 -10.23 -15.99
CA ARG A 30 0.33 -9.16 -16.74
C ARG A 30 -0.23 -7.80 -16.35
N SER A 31 0.60 -6.76 -16.43
CA SER A 31 0.17 -5.38 -16.20
C SER A 31 0.91 -4.42 -17.12
N SER A 32 0.25 -3.30 -17.48
CA SER A 32 0.86 -2.20 -18.23
C SER A 32 1.69 -1.25 -17.35
N ALA A 33 1.65 -1.43 -16.03
CA ALA A 33 2.42 -0.60 -15.09
C ALA A 33 2.95 -1.43 -13.92
N TYR A 34 4.10 -1.00 -13.40
CA TYR A 34 4.72 -1.56 -12.20
C TYR A 34 5.09 -0.45 -11.22
N LEU A 35 4.78 -0.67 -9.95
CA LEU A 35 5.08 0.26 -8.86
C LEU A 35 6.10 -0.37 -7.91
N GLN A 36 7.15 0.40 -7.59
CA GLN A 36 8.17 0.02 -6.62
C GLN A 36 8.31 1.11 -5.56
N SER A 37 7.37 1.14 -4.63
CA SER A 37 7.28 2.15 -3.58
C SER A 37 8.57 2.26 -2.75
N ALA A 38 9.29 1.15 -2.54
CA ALA A 38 10.53 1.14 -1.78
C ALA A 38 11.58 2.13 -2.32
N ILE A 39 11.64 2.37 -3.63
CA ILE A 39 12.56 3.35 -4.24
C ILE A 39 12.23 4.76 -3.74
N VAL A 40 10.97 5.17 -3.80
CA VAL A 40 10.54 6.50 -3.35
C VAL A 40 10.68 6.63 -1.83
N LEU A 41 10.29 5.59 -1.09
CA LEU A 41 10.31 5.58 0.37
C LEU A 41 11.71 5.51 0.97
N SER A 42 12.73 5.11 0.19
CA SER A 42 14.12 5.16 0.61
C SER A 42 14.69 6.58 0.66
N ILE A 43 14.00 7.56 0.06
CA ILE A 43 14.42 8.97 0.03
C ILE A 43 13.71 9.72 1.16
N PRO A 44 14.42 10.16 2.23
CA PRO A 44 13.79 10.72 3.43
C PRO A 44 12.89 11.93 3.16
N ALA A 45 13.26 12.79 2.20
CA ALA A 45 12.46 13.96 1.83
C ALA A 45 11.12 13.56 1.19
N HIS A 46 11.11 12.55 0.33
CA HIS A 46 9.88 12.04 -0.29
C HIS A 46 9.02 11.30 0.73
N LEU A 47 9.62 10.45 1.55
CA LEU A 47 8.94 9.73 2.64
C LEU A 47 8.23 10.70 3.58
N LYS A 48 8.91 11.78 4.02
CA LYS A 48 8.32 12.82 4.88
C LYS A 48 7.14 13.52 4.18
N LYS A 49 7.32 13.94 2.92
CA LYS A 49 6.27 14.61 2.14
C LYS A 49 5.03 13.74 1.99
N ILE A 50 5.22 12.46 1.66
CA ILE A 50 4.15 11.47 1.49
C ILE A 50 3.40 11.25 2.81
N ALA A 51 4.12 11.03 3.90
CA ALA A 51 3.50 10.79 5.21
C ALA A 51 2.68 12.01 5.69
N LEU A 52 3.19 13.22 5.53
CA LEU A 52 2.44 14.44 5.87
C LEU A 52 1.18 14.62 5.02
N ALA A 53 1.28 14.34 3.71
CA ALA A 53 0.12 14.40 2.82
C ALA A 53 -0.94 13.35 3.21
N LEU A 54 -0.50 12.13 3.57
CA LEU A 54 -1.38 11.06 3.99
C LEU A 54 -2.08 11.40 5.31
N ALA A 55 -1.35 11.92 6.29
CA ALA A 55 -1.92 12.41 7.55
C ALA A 55 -2.97 13.50 7.32
N LYS A 56 -2.71 14.44 6.39
CA LYS A 56 -3.67 15.49 6.02
C LYS A 56 -4.96 14.91 5.42
N ASN A 57 -4.88 13.86 4.59
CA ASN A 57 -6.06 13.20 4.03
C ASN A 57 -6.84 12.42 5.09
N ILE A 58 -6.15 11.70 5.99
CA ILE A 58 -6.79 10.96 7.08
C ILE A 58 -7.57 11.89 7.99
N LYS A 59 -7.02 13.06 8.35
CA LYS A 59 -7.70 14.07 9.18
C LYS A 59 -9.04 14.59 8.61
N LYS A 60 -9.28 14.44 7.31
CA LYS A 60 -10.56 14.82 6.69
C LYS A 60 -11.66 13.76 6.88
N ILE A 61 -11.29 12.55 7.29
CA ILE A 61 -12.18 11.39 7.30
C ILE A 61 -12.46 10.93 8.72
N ILE A 62 -11.44 10.99 9.59
CA ILE A 62 -11.53 10.55 10.99
C ILE A 62 -10.82 11.54 11.92
N GLU A 63 -11.19 11.48 13.20
CA GLU A 63 -10.48 12.15 14.27
C GLU A 63 -9.17 11.42 14.57
N ILE A 64 -8.05 11.99 14.12
CA ILE A 64 -6.73 11.34 14.16
C ILE A 64 -6.23 11.13 15.60
N ASP A 65 -6.70 11.94 16.55
CA ASP A 65 -6.33 11.85 17.97
C ASP A 65 -6.89 10.60 18.63
N LYS A 66 -7.95 10.02 18.08
CA LYS A 66 -8.52 8.74 18.53
C LYS A 66 -7.64 7.54 18.18
N ILE A 67 -6.72 7.67 17.22
CA ILE A 67 -5.78 6.62 16.86
C ILE A 67 -4.74 6.50 17.97
N ASN A 68 -4.47 5.28 18.43
CA ASN A 68 -3.39 4.99 19.39
C ASN A 68 -2.32 4.06 18.82
N LEU A 69 -2.57 3.41 17.69
CA LEU A 69 -1.66 2.44 17.09
C LEU A 69 -1.68 2.54 15.56
N VAL A 70 -0.51 2.56 14.94
CA VAL A 70 -0.34 2.42 13.49
C VAL A 70 0.12 1.00 13.20
N ILE A 71 -0.54 0.34 12.25
CA ILE A 71 -0.17 -1.01 11.81
C ILE A 71 0.01 -1.00 10.30
N SER A 72 1.00 -1.74 9.81
CA SER A 72 1.20 -1.94 8.38
C SER A 72 1.51 -3.39 8.06
N PRO A 73 1.11 -3.91 6.90
CA PRO A 73 1.53 -5.24 6.46
C PRO A 73 2.97 -5.20 5.92
N ALA A 74 3.77 -6.17 6.31
CA ALA A 74 5.12 -6.32 5.75
C ALA A 74 5.05 -6.93 4.33
N MET A 75 5.96 -6.52 3.40
CA MET A 75 7.09 -5.61 3.62
C MET A 75 6.78 -4.18 3.16
N GLY A 76 5.97 -3.99 2.10
CA GLY A 76 5.80 -2.71 1.43
C GLY A 76 5.34 -1.58 2.35
N GLY A 77 4.41 -1.88 3.26
CA GLY A 77 3.84 -0.91 4.19
C GLY A 77 4.76 -0.51 5.36
N VAL A 78 5.83 -1.27 5.65
CA VAL A 78 6.61 -1.07 6.89
C VAL A 78 7.24 0.32 6.98
N VAL A 79 7.87 0.78 5.91
CA VAL A 79 8.58 2.07 5.90
C VAL A 79 7.60 3.24 6.06
N ILE A 80 6.53 3.24 5.28
CA ILE A 80 5.52 4.29 5.40
C ILE A 80 4.74 4.20 6.72
N GLY A 81 4.45 3.00 7.21
CA GLY A 81 3.79 2.79 8.50
C GLY A 81 4.62 3.33 9.67
N SER A 82 5.92 3.04 9.70
CA SER A 82 6.85 3.61 10.68
C SER A 82 6.86 5.14 10.62
N LYS A 83 6.93 5.72 9.42
CA LYS A 83 6.92 7.17 9.24
C LYS A 83 5.58 7.81 9.64
N MET A 84 4.47 7.11 9.41
CA MET A 84 3.16 7.57 9.90
C MET A 84 3.11 7.57 11.42
N GLY A 85 3.69 6.57 12.08
CA GLY A 85 3.83 6.56 13.54
C GLY A 85 4.57 7.79 14.06
N GLU A 86 5.71 8.15 13.42
CA GLU A 86 6.47 9.36 13.75
C GLU A 86 5.63 10.64 13.56
N VAL A 87 4.99 10.79 12.38
CA VAL A 87 4.20 11.99 12.04
C VAL A 87 3.00 12.18 12.97
N LEU A 88 2.39 11.07 13.42
CA LEU A 88 1.23 11.09 14.31
C LEU A 88 1.60 11.03 15.79
N ASN A 89 2.87 10.86 16.11
CA ASN A 89 3.38 10.56 17.46
C ASN A 89 2.65 9.37 18.10
N LYS A 90 2.56 8.26 17.36
CA LYS A 90 1.91 7.02 17.77
C LYS A 90 2.86 5.84 17.60
N LYS A 91 2.68 4.81 18.42
CA LYS A 91 3.38 3.52 18.23
C LYS A 91 3.06 2.98 16.83
N ALA A 92 4.08 2.48 16.14
CA ALA A 92 3.93 1.83 14.84
C ALA A 92 4.52 0.41 14.88
N ILE A 93 3.75 -0.54 14.42
CA ILE A 93 4.11 -1.96 14.33
C ILE A 93 3.73 -2.51 12.95
N PHE A 94 4.09 -3.75 12.69
CA PHE A 94 3.72 -4.39 11.42
C PHE A 94 3.32 -5.85 11.60
N LEU A 95 2.50 -6.34 10.68
CA LEU A 95 2.11 -7.73 10.56
C LEU A 95 3.02 -8.41 9.53
N GLU A 96 3.39 -9.67 9.79
CA GLU A 96 4.19 -10.48 8.88
C GLU A 96 3.38 -11.67 8.36
N ARG A 97 3.65 -12.12 7.14
CA ARG A 97 3.06 -13.35 6.63
C ARG A 97 3.80 -14.58 7.16
N VAL A 98 3.06 -15.44 7.82
CA VAL A 98 3.52 -16.77 8.25
C VAL A 98 2.57 -17.79 7.66
N ASN A 99 3.09 -18.72 6.88
CA ASN A 99 2.29 -19.75 6.19
C ASN A 99 1.09 -19.15 5.40
N GLY A 100 1.34 -18.01 4.74
CA GLY A 100 0.33 -17.30 3.92
C GLY A 100 -0.62 -16.38 4.66
N ASN A 101 -0.70 -16.43 5.99
CA ASN A 101 -1.57 -15.62 6.83
C ASN A 101 -0.82 -14.48 7.51
N PHE A 102 -1.46 -13.33 7.71
CA PHE A 102 -0.88 -12.28 8.54
C PHE A 102 -0.91 -12.67 10.02
N SER A 103 0.21 -12.40 10.68
CA SER A 103 0.43 -12.74 12.08
C SER A 103 1.20 -11.62 12.79
N LEU A 104 0.88 -11.43 14.05
CA LEU A 104 1.63 -10.54 14.93
C LEU A 104 2.85 -11.28 15.47
N ARG A 105 4.04 -10.69 15.32
CA ARG A 105 5.32 -11.29 15.72
C ARG A 105 6.20 -10.28 16.46
N ARG A 106 7.45 -10.66 16.73
CA ARG A 106 8.51 -9.80 17.27
C ARG A 106 8.19 -9.20 18.66
N GLY A 107 7.33 -9.86 19.43
CA GLY A 107 6.90 -9.32 20.73
C GLY A 107 6.01 -8.08 20.63
N PHE A 108 5.51 -7.73 19.43
CA PHE A 108 4.51 -6.70 19.29
C PHE A 108 3.20 -7.11 19.97
N GLN A 109 2.44 -6.12 20.41
CA GLN A 109 1.16 -6.32 21.07
C GLN A 109 0.11 -5.41 20.42
N ILE A 110 -1.07 -5.98 20.22
CA ILE A 110 -2.31 -5.27 19.92
C ILE A 110 -3.24 -5.53 21.10
N LEU A 111 -3.71 -4.47 21.74
CA LEU A 111 -4.59 -4.57 22.89
C LEU A 111 -6.04 -4.54 22.44
N LYS A 112 -6.91 -5.15 23.26
CA LYS A 112 -8.35 -5.02 23.08
C LYS A 112 -8.74 -3.54 23.13
N ASN A 113 -9.59 -3.12 22.20
CA ASN A 113 -10.05 -1.73 21.99
C ASN A 113 -8.98 -0.76 21.44
N ASP A 114 -7.80 -1.23 21.01
CA ASP A 114 -6.91 -0.36 20.26
C ASP A 114 -7.62 0.22 19.04
N LYS A 115 -7.38 1.50 18.79
CA LYS A 115 -7.88 2.25 17.64
C LYS A 115 -6.78 2.35 16.60
N VAL A 116 -6.88 1.56 15.56
CA VAL A 116 -5.79 1.30 14.62
C VAL A 116 -5.94 2.12 13.34
N LEU A 117 -4.86 2.75 12.92
CA LEU A 117 -4.66 3.19 11.54
C LEU A 117 -3.90 2.10 10.79
N LEU A 118 -4.53 1.49 9.78
CA LEU A 118 -3.85 0.54 8.88
C LEU A 118 -3.24 1.30 7.70
N VAL A 119 -1.94 1.11 7.45
CA VAL A 119 -1.18 1.84 6.41
C VAL A 119 -0.55 0.88 5.43
N GLU A 120 -0.86 1.05 4.16
CA GLU A 120 -0.32 0.29 3.02
C GLU A 120 0.48 1.20 2.09
N ASP A 121 1.42 0.64 1.33
CA ASP A 121 2.04 1.38 0.23
C ASP A 121 1.16 1.41 -1.02
N VAL A 122 0.63 0.27 -1.45
CA VAL A 122 -0.19 0.15 -2.66
C VAL A 122 -1.39 -0.77 -2.44
N LEU A 123 -2.59 -0.24 -2.62
CA LEU A 123 -3.81 -1.05 -2.74
C LEU A 123 -3.93 -1.61 -4.16
N THR A 124 -4.16 -2.91 -4.27
CA THR A 124 -4.41 -3.60 -5.54
C THR A 124 -5.80 -4.24 -5.55
N THR A 125 -5.91 -5.48 -5.10
CA THR A 125 -7.19 -6.18 -4.93
C THR A 125 -7.82 -5.96 -3.55
N GLY A 126 -7.14 -5.26 -2.66
CA GLY A 126 -7.54 -5.12 -1.26
C GLY A 126 -7.34 -6.36 -0.39
N LYS A 127 -6.92 -7.49 -0.98
CA LYS A 127 -6.79 -8.77 -0.25
C LYS A 127 -5.89 -8.66 0.98
N SER A 128 -4.69 -8.08 0.84
CA SER A 128 -3.76 -7.90 1.97
C SER A 128 -4.36 -7.03 3.06
N SER A 129 -5.04 -5.96 2.69
CA SER A 129 -5.70 -5.07 3.65
C SER A 129 -6.84 -5.76 4.39
N LEU A 130 -7.71 -6.52 3.67
CA LEU A 130 -8.79 -7.30 4.29
C LEU A 130 -8.25 -8.36 5.26
N GLU A 131 -7.20 -9.08 4.87
CA GLU A 131 -6.54 -10.05 5.74
C GLU A 131 -5.91 -9.38 6.98
N SER A 132 -5.31 -8.20 6.81
CA SER A 132 -4.75 -7.42 7.91
C SER A 132 -5.84 -6.92 8.87
N ILE A 133 -6.96 -6.40 8.33
CA ILE A 133 -8.13 -5.99 9.12
C ILE A 133 -8.66 -7.17 9.94
N LYS A 134 -8.81 -8.34 9.31
CA LYS A 134 -9.25 -9.56 10.01
C LYS A 134 -8.28 -9.95 11.13
N CYS A 135 -6.98 -9.90 10.88
CA CYS A 135 -5.97 -10.18 11.89
C CYS A 135 -6.04 -9.19 13.05
N ILE A 136 -6.15 -7.88 12.78
CA ILE A 136 -6.27 -6.85 13.82
C ILE A 136 -7.53 -7.05 14.67
N LYS A 137 -8.68 -7.27 14.02
CA LYS A 137 -9.95 -7.53 14.70
C LYS A 137 -9.93 -8.77 15.59
N SER A 138 -9.13 -9.78 15.24
CA SER A 138 -9.01 -11.00 16.08
C SER A 138 -8.40 -10.75 17.46
N PHE A 139 -7.69 -9.62 17.65
CA PHE A 139 -7.20 -9.15 18.95
C PHE A 139 -8.22 -8.27 19.70
N GLY A 140 -9.41 -8.03 19.14
CA GLY A 140 -10.42 -7.15 19.72
C GLY A 140 -10.15 -5.65 19.48
N ALA A 141 -9.25 -5.31 18.56
CA ALA A 141 -8.96 -3.95 18.16
C ALA A 141 -9.88 -3.51 17.00
N GLU A 142 -10.02 -2.19 16.83
CA GLU A 142 -10.82 -1.59 15.76
C GLU A 142 -9.94 -0.87 14.75
N VAL A 143 -10.17 -1.13 13.46
CA VAL A 143 -9.50 -0.38 12.39
C VAL A 143 -10.33 0.87 12.08
N MET A 144 -9.80 2.04 12.48
CA MET A 144 -10.46 3.33 12.31
C MET A 144 -10.39 3.84 10.87
N CYS A 145 -9.30 3.54 10.17
CA CYS A 145 -9.09 3.93 8.79
C CYS A 145 -8.02 3.05 8.14
N LEU A 146 -8.19 2.79 6.85
CA LEU A 146 -7.16 2.27 5.96
C LEU A 146 -6.61 3.43 5.12
N ALA A 147 -5.31 3.59 5.07
CA ALA A 147 -4.66 4.59 4.25
C ALA A 147 -3.59 3.97 3.35
N SER A 148 -3.50 4.41 2.10
CA SER A 148 -2.46 3.96 1.18
C SER A 148 -1.83 5.13 0.41
N ILE A 149 -0.62 4.93 -0.09
CA ILE A 149 0.00 5.93 -0.94
C ILE A 149 -0.69 5.91 -2.31
N ILE A 150 -0.85 4.75 -2.90
CA ILE A 150 -1.45 4.59 -4.23
C ILE A 150 -2.55 3.53 -4.19
N ASP A 151 -3.70 3.87 -4.73
CA ASP A 151 -4.76 2.94 -5.10
C ASP A 151 -4.63 2.61 -6.59
N ARG A 152 -4.37 1.35 -6.92
CA ARG A 152 -4.40 0.80 -8.27
C ARG A 152 -5.49 -0.25 -8.47
N SER A 153 -6.52 -0.21 -7.63
CA SER A 153 -7.67 -1.10 -7.79
C SER A 153 -8.47 -0.77 -9.04
N ASN A 154 -8.90 -1.78 -9.76
CA ASN A 154 -9.78 -1.67 -10.92
C ASN A 154 -11.26 -1.92 -10.55
N THR A 155 -11.54 -2.15 -9.28
CA THR A 155 -12.87 -2.40 -8.72
C THR A 155 -13.13 -1.46 -7.56
N ASN A 156 -14.38 -1.27 -7.20
CA ASN A 156 -14.69 -0.65 -5.92
C ASN A 156 -14.24 -1.58 -4.82
N LEU A 157 -13.38 -1.07 -3.94
CA LEU A 157 -12.95 -1.78 -2.75
C LEU A 157 -13.93 -1.48 -1.62
N GLU A 158 -14.38 -2.52 -0.97
CA GLU A 158 -15.27 -2.42 0.19
C GLU A 158 -14.50 -2.89 1.44
N PHE A 159 -14.41 -2.03 2.42
CA PHE A 159 -13.80 -2.30 3.71
C PHE A 159 -14.78 -1.92 4.82
N ASP A 160 -14.71 -2.62 5.95
CA ASP A 160 -15.51 -2.30 7.15
C ASP A 160 -15.04 -1.01 7.86
N CYS A 161 -14.24 -0.20 7.21
CA CYS A 161 -13.73 1.08 7.71
C CYS A 161 -13.55 2.06 6.56
N PRO A 162 -13.56 3.37 6.82
CA PRO A 162 -13.18 4.37 5.83
C PRO A 162 -11.79 4.12 5.27
N TYR A 163 -11.58 4.44 3.99
CA TYR A 163 -10.23 4.40 3.42
C TYR A 163 -9.91 5.63 2.56
N THR A 164 -8.62 5.90 2.42
CA THR A 164 -8.11 6.99 1.59
C THR A 164 -6.79 6.62 0.93
N SER A 165 -6.52 7.24 -0.22
CA SER A 165 -5.22 7.16 -0.90
C SER A 165 -4.79 8.54 -1.41
N LEU A 166 -3.49 8.74 -1.62
CA LEU A 166 -2.96 9.99 -2.16
C LEU A 166 -3.11 10.08 -3.68
N ALA A 167 -3.07 8.94 -4.34
CA ALA A 167 -3.24 8.86 -5.79
C ALA A 167 -4.00 7.59 -6.18
N LYS A 168 -4.76 7.69 -7.26
CA LYS A 168 -5.37 6.54 -7.92
C LYS A 168 -4.80 6.40 -9.32
N ILE A 169 -4.41 5.18 -9.70
CA ILE A 169 -3.95 4.87 -11.06
C ILE A 169 -4.78 3.74 -11.63
N ASN A 170 -5.10 3.87 -12.91
CA ASN A 170 -5.68 2.77 -13.65
C ASN A 170 -4.54 1.93 -14.26
N ALA A 171 -4.22 0.82 -13.63
CA ALA A 171 -3.21 -0.13 -14.10
C ALA A 171 -3.84 -1.51 -14.25
N PRO A 172 -4.50 -1.76 -15.37
CA PRO A 172 -5.24 -2.99 -15.59
C PRO A 172 -4.32 -4.21 -15.50
N ILE A 173 -4.90 -5.28 -14.98
CA ILE A 173 -4.23 -6.58 -14.82
C ILE A 173 -4.90 -7.55 -15.77
N PHE A 174 -4.09 -8.25 -16.56
CA PHE A 174 -4.53 -9.18 -17.58
C PHE A 174 -4.11 -10.60 -17.25
N SER A 175 -4.87 -11.58 -17.68
CA SER A 175 -4.36 -12.96 -17.79
C SER A 175 -3.38 -13.05 -18.95
N GLU A 176 -2.56 -14.09 -18.98
CA GLU A 176 -1.61 -14.30 -20.09
C GLU A 176 -2.31 -14.48 -21.44
N LYS A 177 -3.56 -14.97 -21.42
CA LYS A 177 -4.37 -15.18 -22.63
C LYS A 177 -5.02 -13.89 -23.15
N ASP A 178 -5.28 -12.92 -22.26
CA ASP A 178 -6.05 -11.69 -22.54
C ASP A 178 -5.18 -10.44 -22.61
N ILE A 179 -3.91 -10.59 -23.02
CA ILE A 179 -2.98 -9.47 -23.14
C ILE A 179 -3.43 -8.56 -24.28
N PRO A 180 -3.62 -7.24 -24.05
CA PRO A 180 -3.94 -6.28 -25.11
C PRO A 180 -2.88 -6.25 -26.20
N LEU A 181 -3.31 -5.97 -27.43
CA LEU A 181 -2.39 -5.85 -28.57
C LEU A 181 -1.28 -4.83 -28.32
N THR A 182 -1.57 -3.74 -27.60
CA THR A 182 -0.60 -2.71 -27.24
C THR A 182 0.54 -3.22 -26.36
N LEU A 183 0.35 -4.32 -25.63
CA LEU A 183 1.38 -4.93 -24.79
C LEU A 183 2.04 -6.15 -25.45
N LYS A 184 1.38 -6.81 -26.40
CA LYS A 184 1.90 -8.03 -27.03
C LYS A 184 3.25 -7.82 -27.72
N ASN A 185 3.48 -6.63 -28.28
CA ASN A 185 4.71 -6.30 -28.99
C ASN A 185 5.82 -5.77 -28.06
N ILE A 186 5.56 -5.64 -26.76
CA ILE A 186 6.53 -5.20 -25.77
C ILE A 186 7.06 -6.43 -25.03
N PRO A 187 8.38 -6.65 -24.96
CA PRO A 187 8.95 -7.75 -24.18
C PRO A 187 8.48 -7.70 -22.72
N ALA A 188 8.00 -8.82 -22.20
CA ALA A 188 7.50 -8.89 -20.83
C ALA A 188 8.66 -8.93 -19.85
N ILE A 189 8.68 -8.02 -18.88
CA ILE A 189 9.70 -7.92 -17.84
C ILE A 189 9.10 -8.36 -16.51
N LYS A 190 9.85 -9.10 -15.70
CA LYS A 190 9.48 -9.52 -14.35
C LYS A 190 10.31 -8.73 -13.32
N PRO A 191 9.85 -7.55 -12.89
CA PRO A 191 10.58 -6.73 -11.94
C PRO A 191 10.44 -7.27 -10.51
N GLY A 192 11.39 -6.93 -9.64
CA GLY A 192 11.36 -7.22 -8.22
C GLY A 192 12.47 -8.14 -7.74
N SER A 193 12.81 -8.01 -6.45
CA SER A 193 13.95 -8.69 -5.80
C SER A 193 13.82 -10.23 -5.68
N ARG A 194 12.65 -10.81 -5.94
CA ARG A 194 12.42 -12.26 -5.84
C ARG A 194 13.10 -13.09 -6.96
N PHE A 195 13.68 -12.43 -7.95
CA PHE A 195 14.22 -13.07 -9.16
C PHE A 195 15.63 -12.58 -9.52
N LEU A 196 16.30 -11.88 -8.61
CA LEU A 196 17.74 -11.70 -8.70
C LEU A 196 18.38 -13.02 -8.26
N LYS A 197 18.85 -13.78 -9.26
CA LYS A 197 19.83 -14.84 -9.04
C LYS A 197 21.20 -14.22 -8.93
#